data_31a84b548323fd5d68e2fce46fb481b7
#
_entry.id   31a84b548323fd5d68e2fce46fb481b7
#
_cell.length_a   1.000
_cell.length_b   1.000
_cell.length_c   1.000
_cell.angle_alpha   90.00
_cell.angle_beta   90.00
_cell.angle_gamma   90.00
#
_symmetry.space_group_name_H-M   'P 1'
#
loop_
_entity.id
_entity.type
_entity.pdbx_description
1 polymer ?
#
loop_
_entity_poly.entity_id
_entity_poly.type
_entity_poly.pdbx_seq_one_letter_code
_entity_poly.pdbx_strand_id
1 'polypeptide(L)'
;MEEHILFSKIQQGDAGAFEWLYKKYHPRMYVFCYGLLHDSDKAKDIAQECFVAFWEYRTRIDAPKAISTYLFCIMKNLCMKQIRRDAILDNFSKIETMHLR
;
A
#
# COMPACT_ATOMS: atom_id res chain seq x y z
N MET A 1 12.88 -6.79 -17.77
CA MET A 1 13.15 -5.36 -17.95
C MET A 1 13.98 -4.87 -16.77
N GLU A 2 15.03 -4.13 -17.04
CA GLU A 2 15.83 -3.55 -15.96
C GLU A 2 15.03 -2.52 -15.17
N GLU A 3 15.22 -2.53 -13.86
CA GLU A 3 14.40 -1.76 -12.94
C GLU A 3 14.47 -0.26 -13.17
N HIS A 4 15.66 0.29 -13.46
CA HIS A 4 15.80 1.73 -13.70
C HIS A 4 15.12 2.17 -15.00
N ILE A 5 15.09 1.32 -16.02
CA ILE A 5 14.37 1.58 -17.27
C ILE A 5 12.87 1.57 -17.01
N LEU A 6 12.39 0.58 -16.29
CA LEU A 6 10.99 0.47 -15.89
C LEU A 6 10.55 1.70 -15.10
N PHE A 7 11.33 2.10 -14.11
CA PHE A 7 11.04 3.24 -13.27
C PHE A 7 10.98 4.53 -14.08
N SER A 8 11.94 4.73 -14.99
CA SER A 8 11.96 5.90 -15.87
C SER A 8 10.71 5.98 -16.73
N LYS A 9 10.27 4.86 -17.31
CA LYS A 9 9.03 4.81 -18.10
C LYS A 9 7.82 5.13 -17.24
N ILE A 10 7.74 4.62 -16.04
CA ILE A 10 6.65 4.90 -15.11
C ILE A 10 6.62 6.40 -14.75
N GLN A 11 7.77 7.00 -14.50
CA GLN A 11 7.87 8.44 -14.22
C GLN A 11 7.35 9.29 -15.38
N GLN A 12 7.56 8.82 -16.60
CA GLN A 12 7.07 9.50 -17.81
C GLN A 12 5.58 9.26 -18.07
N GLY A 13 4.93 8.45 -17.26
CA GLY A 13 3.50 8.19 -17.41
C GLY A 13 3.15 7.02 -18.30
N ASP A 14 4.08 6.10 -18.56
CA ASP A 14 3.85 4.91 -19.38
C ASP A 14 2.93 3.93 -18.65
N ALA A 15 1.67 3.86 -19.07
CA ALA A 15 0.66 3.01 -18.46
C ALA A 15 0.99 1.51 -18.59
N GLY A 16 1.60 1.11 -19.70
CA GLY A 16 2.01 -0.29 -19.90
C GLY A 16 3.09 -0.73 -18.93
N ALA A 17 4.06 0.15 -18.68
CA ALA A 17 5.10 -0.11 -17.71
C ALA A 17 4.53 -0.22 -16.28
N PHE A 18 3.59 0.65 -15.94
CA PHE A 18 2.91 0.60 -14.64
C PHE A 18 2.08 -0.69 -14.50
N GLU A 19 1.36 -1.09 -15.53
CA GLU A 19 0.59 -2.34 -15.52
C GLU A 19 1.49 -3.55 -15.29
N TRP A 20 2.67 -3.56 -15.91
CA TRP A 20 3.65 -4.63 -15.72
C TRP A 20 4.09 -4.70 -14.24
N LEU A 21 4.38 -3.54 -13.66
CA LEU A 21 4.75 -3.43 -12.24
C LEU A 21 3.62 -3.94 -11.33
N TYR A 22 2.40 -3.52 -11.61
CA TYR A 22 1.21 -3.92 -10.85
C TYR A 22 1.05 -5.44 -10.85
N LYS A 23 1.07 -6.04 -12.02
CA LYS A 23 0.91 -7.51 -12.15
C LYS A 23 2.01 -8.26 -11.40
N LYS A 24 3.22 -7.74 -11.42
CA LYS A 24 4.35 -8.38 -10.75
C LYS A 24 4.25 -8.32 -9.22
N TYR A 25 3.88 -7.17 -8.67
CA TYR A 25 4.00 -6.93 -7.22
C TYR A 25 2.68 -6.99 -6.48
N HIS A 26 1.54 -6.80 -7.13
CA HIS A 26 0.25 -6.78 -6.45
C HIS A 26 -0.03 -8.03 -5.62
N PRO A 27 0.22 -9.25 -6.13
CA PRO A 27 -0.02 -10.45 -5.31
C PRO A 27 0.80 -10.46 -4.02
N ARG A 28 2.05 -10.02 -4.09
CA ARG A 28 2.93 -9.94 -2.91
C ARG A 28 2.44 -8.89 -1.92
N MET A 29 2.04 -7.73 -2.43
CA MET A 29 1.50 -6.66 -1.57
C MET A 29 0.25 -7.12 -0.85
N TYR A 30 -0.64 -7.81 -1.54
CA TYR A 30 -1.85 -8.37 -0.92
C TYR A 30 -1.50 -9.34 0.21
N VAL A 31 -0.59 -10.27 -0.03
CA VAL A 31 -0.18 -11.27 0.99
C VAL A 31 0.37 -10.59 2.24
N PHE A 32 1.24 -9.59 2.06
CA PHE A 32 1.79 -8.83 3.19
C PHE A 32 0.72 -8.05 3.94
N CYS A 33 -0.16 -7.37 3.23
CA CYS A 33 -1.28 -6.64 3.84
C CYS A 33 -2.18 -7.58 4.63
N TYR A 34 -2.52 -8.72 4.06
CA TYR A 34 -3.34 -9.72 4.74
C TYR A 34 -2.64 -10.24 6.00
N GLY A 35 -1.34 -10.49 5.93
CA GLY A 35 -0.55 -10.95 7.07
C GLY A 35 -0.57 -9.96 8.24
N LEU A 36 -0.62 -8.66 7.94
CA LEU A 36 -0.66 -7.61 8.97
C LEU A 36 -2.07 -7.32 9.47
N LEU A 37 -3.07 -7.35 8.59
CA LEU A 37 -4.41 -6.88 8.91
C LEU A 37 -5.40 -8.00 9.26
N HIS A 38 -5.15 -9.21 8.79
CA HIS A 38 -6.03 -10.38 8.97
C HIS A 38 -7.46 -10.13 8.49
N ASP A 39 -7.61 -9.28 7.46
CA ASP A 39 -8.88 -8.91 6.88
C ASP A 39 -8.70 -8.82 5.36
N SER A 40 -9.39 -9.69 4.63
CA SER A 40 -9.22 -9.83 3.18
C SER A 40 -9.62 -8.56 2.43
N ASP A 41 -10.74 -7.94 2.80
CA ASP A 41 -11.24 -6.76 2.11
C ASP A 41 -10.33 -5.56 2.33
N LYS A 42 -9.92 -5.33 3.58
CA LYS A 42 -8.97 -4.25 3.91
C LYS A 42 -7.63 -4.47 3.23
N ALA A 43 -7.16 -5.72 3.18
CA ALA A 43 -5.89 -6.04 2.51
C ALA A 43 -5.95 -5.74 1.02
N LYS A 44 -7.05 -6.06 0.35
CA LYS A 44 -7.25 -5.74 -1.06
C LYS A 44 -7.24 -4.23 -1.30
N ASP A 45 -7.97 -3.50 -0.49
CA ASP A 45 -8.07 -2.05 -0.62
C ASP A 45 -6.72 -1.37 -0.43
N ILE A 46 -5.97 -1.77 0.59
CA ILE A 46 -4.66 -1.19 0.87
C ILE A 46 -3.64 -1.57 -0.20
N ALA A 47 -3.66 -2.80 -0.68
CA ALA A 47 -2.76 -3.21 -1.76
C ALA A 47 -2.99 -2.36 -3.01
N GLN A 48 -4.25 -2.09 -3.39
CA GLN A 48 -4.56 -1.21 -4.50
C GLN A 48 -4.15 0.23 -4.24
N GLU A 49 -4.46 0.74 -3.06
CA GLU A 49 -4.12 2.11 -2.66
C GLU A 49 -2.60 2.34 -2.71
N CYS A 50 -1.82 1.33 -2.38
CA CYS A 50 -0.37 1.37 -2.47
C CYS A 50 0.10 1.72 -3.88
N PHE A 51 -0.47 1.08 -4.90
CA PHE A 51 -0.11 1.35 -6.29
C PHE A 51 -0.62 2.69 -6.78
N VAL A 52 -1.80 3.11 -6.34
CA VAL A 52 -2.32 4.46 -6.63
C VAL A 52 -1.39 5.53 -6.06
N ALA A 53 -0.98 5.36 -4.81
CA ALA A 53 -0.05 6.29 -4.17
C ALA A 53 1.31 6.31 -4.88
N PHE A 54 1.82 5.15 -5.26
CA PHE A 54 3.07 5.06 -6.03
C PHE A 54 2.97 5.83 -7.35
N TRP A 55 1.87 5.66 -8.08
CA TRP A 55 1.64 6.39 -9.32
C TRP A 55 1.59 7.90 -9.10
N GLU A 56 0.86 8.34 -8.09
CA GLU A 56 0.74 9.77 -7.76
C GLU A 56 2.09 10.41 -7.37
N TYR A 57 2.92 9.67 -6.65
CA TYR A 57 4.22 10.17 -6.18
C TYR A 57 5.37 9.88 -7.15
N ARG A 58 5.12 9.21 -8.27
CA ARG A 58 6.17 8.72 -9.17
C ARG A 58 7.19 9.77 -9.62
N THR A 59 6.75 11.00 -9.81
CA THR A 59 7.64 12.09 -10.26
C THR A 59 8.50 12.68 -9.14
N ARG A 60 8.16 12.40 -7.89
CA ARG A 60 8.87 12.90 -6.71
C ARG A 60 9.83 11.88 -6.11
N ILE A 61 9.79 10.66 -6.60
CA ILE A 61 10.63 9.59 -6.08
C ILE A 61 12.00 9.69 -6.73
N ASP A 62 13.05 9.82 -5.91
CA ASP A 62 14.43 9.75 -6.37
C ASP A 62 14.83 8.31 -6.61
N ALA A 63 15.55 8.09 -7.70
CA ALA A 63 15.79 6.79 -8.29
C ALA A 63 16.96 5.94 -7.78
N PRO A 64 17.61 6.15 -6.64
CA PRO A 64 18.64 5.19 -6.23
C PRO A 64 18.15 3.96 -5.50
N LYS A 65 16.88 3.92 -5.10
CA LYS A 65 16.36 2.76 -4.36
C LYS A 65 15.48 1.89 -5.26
N ALA A 66 15.47 0.59 -4.96
CA ALA A 66 14.63 -0.36 -5.68
C ALA A 66 13.15 0.02 -5.58
N ILE A 67 12.40 -0.17 -6.65
CA ILE A 67 10.96 0.09 -6.70
C ILE A 67 10.23 -0.66 -5.58
N SER A 68 10.59 -1.91 -5.34
CA SER A 68 10.01 -2.74 -4.28
C SER A 68 10.14 -2.08 -2.91
N THR A 69 11.24 -1.41 -2.63
CA THR A 69 11.45 -0.69 -1.37
C THR A 69 10.42 0.41 -1.17
N TYR A 70 10.14 1.19 -2.21
CA TYR A 70 9.12 2.24 -2.15
C TYR A 70 7.72 1.66 -1.96
N LEU A 71 7.39 0.60 -2.70
CA LEU A 71 6.10 -0.06 -2.57
C LEU A 71 5.89 -0.59 -1.15
N PHE A 72 6.91 -1.24 -0.58
CA PHE A 72 6.84 -1.76 0.78
C PHE A 72 6.70 -0.65 1.82
N CYS A 73 7.41 0.47 1.66
CA CYS A 73 7.29 1.60 2.58
C CYS A 73 5.88 2.19 2.55
N ILE A 74 5.32 2.39 1.38
CA ILE A 74 3.96 2.92 1.22
C ILE A 74 2.96 1.94 1.85
N MET A 75 3.07 0.66 1.54
CA MET A 75 2.20 -0.38 2.06
C MET A 75 2.24 -0.43 3.59
N LYS A 76 3.45 -0.46 4.16
CA LYS A 76 3.63 -0.52 5.60
C LYS A 76 2.98 0.67 6.29
N ASN A 77 3.16 1.87 5.76
CA ASN A 77 2.56 3.07 6.31
C ASN A 77 1.04 3.02 6.27
N LEU A 78 0.46 2.57 5.16
CA LEU A 78 -0.99 2.43 5.02
C LEU A 78 -1.54 1.38 5.98
N CYS A 79 -0.87 0.24 6.12
CA CYS A 79 -1.27 -0.81 7.06
C CYS A 79 -1.22 -0.32 8.50
N MET A 80 -0.17 0.42 8.87
CA MET A 80 -0.04 0.95 10.23
C MET A 80 -1.12 1.97 10.56
N LYS A 81 -1.50 2.80 9.59
CA LYS A 81 -2.63 3.72 9.74
C LYS A 81 -3.93 2.97 9.98
N GLN A 82 -4.15 1.90 9.22
CA GLN A 82 -5.36 1.09 9.36
C GLN A 82 -5.41 0.41 10.73
N ILE A 83 -4.31 -0.16 11.17
CA ILE A 83 -4.22 -0.80 12.50
C ILE A 83 -4.52 0.20 13.60
N ARG A 84 -3.99 1.42 13.52
CA ARG A 84 -4.26 2.48 14.50
C ARG A 84 -5.72 2.89 14.50
N ARG A 85 -6.34 3.03 13.32
CA ARG A 85 -7.78 3.33 13.22
C ARG A 85 -8.62 2.25 13.87
N ASP A 86 -8.30 0.99 13.60
CA ASP A 86 -9.03 -0.14 14.17
C ASP A 86 -8.91 -0.15 15.70
N ALA A 87 -7.74 0.11 16.23
CA ALA A 87 -7.51 0.18 17.66
C ALA A 87 -8.31 1.32 18.32
N ILE A 88 -8.36 2.48 17.68
CA ILE A 88 -9.13 3.63 18.18
C ILE A 88 -10.63 3.30 18.19
N LEU A 89 -11.14 2.69 17.13
CA LEU A 89 -12.54 2.29 17.02
C LEU A 89 -12.91 1.25 18.07
N ASP A 90 -12.04 0.28 18.33
CA ASP A 90 -12.23 -0.72 19.37
C ASP A 90 -12.34 -0.07 20.74
N ASN A 91 -11.43 0.85 21.05
CA ASN A 91 -11.45 1.57 22.32
C ASN A 91 -12.72 2.41 22.47
N PHE A 92 -13.15 3.07 21.40
CA PHE A 92 -14.39 3.86 21.40
C PHE A 92 -15.60 2.96 21.63
N SER A 93 -15.69 1.83 20.96
CA SER A 93 -16.77 0.87 21.14
C SER A 93 -16.83 0.34 22.57
N LYS A 94 -15.70 0.06 23.19
CA LYS A 94 -15.63 -0.38 24.59
C LYS A 94 -16.15 0.71 25.54
N ILE A 95 -15.77 1.96 25.32
CA ILE A 95 -16.21 3.08 26.14
C ILE A 95 -17.74 3.25 26.01
N GLU A 96 -18.30 3.21 24.80
CA GLU A 96 -19.74 3.28 24.58
C GLU A 96 -20.48 2.18 25.31
N THR A 97 -19.99 0.93 25.20
CA THR A 97 -20.60 -0.21 25.87
C THR A 97 -20.60 -0.03 27.41
N MET A 98 -19.52 0.52 27.96
CA MET A 98 -19.45 0.82 29.38
C MET A 98 -20.44 1.91 29.82
N HIS A 99 -20.69 2.90 28.99
CA HIS A 99 -21.64 3.97 29.29
C HIS A 99 -23.09 3.55 29.17
N LEU A 100 -23.39 2.55 28.36
CA LEU A 100 -24.73 2.03 28.14
C LEU A 100 -25.21 1.07 29.24
N ARG A 101 -24.34 0.70 30.16
CA ARG A 101 -24.70 -0.10 31.32
C ARG A 101 -25.08 0.80 32.48
#